data_a3588c97231e84bd1164ecdac80b95ff
#
_entry.id   a3588c97231e84bd1164ecdac80b95ff
#
_cell.length_a   1.000
_cell.length_b   1.000
_cell.length_c   1.000
_cell.angle_alpha   90.00
_cell.angle_beta   90.00
_cell.angle_gamma   90.00
#
_symmetry.space_group_name_H-M   'P 1'
#
loop_
_entity.id
_entity.type
_entity.pdbx_description
1 polymer ?
#
loop_
_entity_poly.entity_id
_entity_poly.type
_entity_poly.pdbx_seq_one_letter_code
_entity_poly.pdbx_strand_id
1 'polypeptide(L)'
;MSRNRMLKASSGPNLRTKTEKIILSIFFVLFFVYALTLIAPMFWTLYNSLKTMRTYNEDPFFIPSFKEMMWENYEKIFDEDFITVSIPFAIFNTVWRTVGSVAISMFFTACTSYVVCKYAHEFKWLNWIYAFVVTIMIVPVLGSTAAAYEINHNILQIANKPWLYWIGWTTGIGFSFLMLYSAWQSLSWSYAEAAFMDGASNFRVFFNIMLPMIKPVLSALFVMNFIGGWSEYMETIMYMDEWPTLGYMVYSLQSQSQYFGMPMYLSVIVISMIPTTIVFVAFQETIMKNVTTGGLKG
;
A
#
# COMPACT_ATOMS: atom_id res chain seq x y z
N MET A 1 7.09 38.47 30.88
CA MET A 1 5.83 37.72 31.00
C MET A 1 5.47 37.19 29.62
N SER A 2 5.44 35.97 29.24
CA SER A 2 5.68 34.73 29.94
C SER A 2 5.83 33.60 28.88
N ARG A 3 7.07 33.18 28.66
CA ARG A 3 7.39 31.99 27.83
C ARG A 3 6.87 30.68 28.47
N ASN A 4 6.47 30.74 29.75
CA ASN A 4 5.98 29.58 30.51
C ASN A 4 4.48 29.29 30.37
N ARG A 5 3.70 30.10 29.62
CA ARG A 5 2.28 29.80 29.36
C ARG A 5 2.04 28.95 28.11
N MET A 6 3.00 28.92 27.18
CA MET A 6 2.85 28.12 25.93
C MET A 6 3.23 26.64 26.08
N LEU A 7 3.97 26.26 27.13
CA LEU A 7 4.36 24.88 27.37
C LEU A 7 3.31 24.03 28.13
N LYS A 8 2.23 24.69 28.60
CA LYS A 8 1.14 23.99 29.31
C LYS A 8 -0.01 23.52 28.45
N ALA A 9 0.01 23.78 27.14
CA ALA A 9 -1.07 23.44 26.22
C ALA A 9 -0.91 22.06 25.54
N SER A 10 0.09 21.27 25.91
CA SER A 10 0.31 19.91 25.37
C SER A 10 0.07 18.79 26.39
N SER A 11 -0.47 19.08 27.55
CA SER A 11 -0.97 18.03 28.43
C SER A 11 -2.31 17.53 27.87
N GLY A 12 -2.38 16.25 27.49
CA GLY A 12 -3.62 15.61 27.07
C GLY A 12 -4.77 15.85 28.07
N PRO A 13 -6.03 15.51 27.72
CA PRO A 13 -7.19 15.82 28.54
C PRO A 13 -6.96 15.37 29.99
N ASN A 14 -6.96 16.33 30.92
CA ASN A 14 -6.85 16.03 32.34
C ASN A 14 -8.06 15.17 32.75
N LEU A 15 -7.85 13.86 32.87
CA LEU A 15 -8.86 12.93 33.35
C LEU A 15 -9.29 13.35 34.76
N ARG A 16 -10.41 14.05 34.88
CA ARG A 16 -10.87 14.62 36.14
C ARG A 16 -11.56 13.61 37.05
N THR A 17 -12.15 12.54 36.49
CA THR A 17 -12.97 11.60 37.25
C THR A 17 -12.41 10.18 37.25
N LYS A 18 -12.65 9.43 38.36
CA LYS A 18 -12.28 8.01 38.44
C LYS A 18 -12.99 7.19 37.37
N THR A 19 -14.22 7.54 37.02
CA THR A 19 -15.04 6.88 35.98
C THR A 19 -14.41 7.01 34.61
N GLU A 20 -13.91 8.19 34.22
CA GLU A 20 -13.21 8.38 32.95
C GLU A 20 -11.94 7.51 32.82
N LYS A 21 -11.18 7.41 33.92
CA LYS A 21 -9.98 6.54 33.94
C LYS A 21 -10.35 5.07 33.76
N ILE A 22 -11.42 4.60 34.42
CA ILE A 22 -11.89 3.22 34.29
C ILE A 22 -12.33 2.94 32.84
N ILE A 23 -13.15 3.83 32.26
CA ILE A 23 -13.63 3.69 30.89
C ILE A 23 -12.45 3.61 29.91
N LEU A 24 -11.49 4.54 30.02
CA LEU A 24 -10.30 4.54 29.15
C LEU A 24 -9.41 3.32 29.35
N SER A 25 -9.30 2.81 30.59
CA SER A 25 -8.57 1.56 30.84
C SER A 25 -9.24 0.36 30.19
N ILE A 26 -10.57 0.29 30.22
CA ILE A 26 -11.32 -0.77 29.55
C ILE A 26 -11.08 -0.70 28.01
N PHE A 27 -11.23 0.50 27.43
CA PHE A 27 -10.94 0.67 25.99
C PHE A 27 -9.49 0.32 25.64
N PHE A 28 -8.54 0.75 26.48
CA PHE A 28 -7.12 0.41 26.26
C PHE A 28 -6.90 -1.11 26.25
N VAL A 29 -7.48 -1.84 27.22
CA VAL A 29 -7.36 -3.30 27.27
C VAL A 29 -8.01 -3.96 26.05
N LEU A 30 -9.21 -3.50 25.66
CA LEU A 30 -9.89 -4.01 24.47
C LEU A 30 -9.06 -3.81 23.20
N PHE A 31 -8.55 -2.59 22.98
CA PHE A 31 -7.71 -2.30 21.81
C PHE A 31 -6.35 -3.02 21.88
N PHE A 32 -5.78 -3.19 23.07
CA PHE A 32 -4.54 -3.95 23.24
C PHE A 32 -4.72 -5.42 22.88
N VAL A 33 -5.79 -6.06 23.39
CA VAL A 33 -6.12 -7.46 23.03
C VAL A 33 -6.39 -7.56 21.52
N TYR A 34 -7.14 -6.63 20.94
CA TYR A 34 -7.37 -6.58 19.49
C TYR A 34 -6.06 -6.45 18.72
N ALA A 35 -5.15 -5.57 19.13
CA ALA A 35 -3.84 -5.44 18.51
C ALA A 35 -3.03 -6.74 18.57
N LEU A 36 -3.06 -7.45 19.71
CA LEU A 36 -2.41 -8.76 19.83
C LEU A 36 -2.97 -9.78 18.84
N THR A 37 -4.28 -9.83 18.64
CA THR A 37 -4.89 -10.75 17.66
C THR A 37 -4.46 -10.45 16.22
N LEU A 38 -4.16 -9.20 15.88
CA LEU A 38 -3.64 -8.81 14.55
C LEU A 38 -2.18 -9.20 14.35
N ILE A 39 -1.38 -9.17 15.42
CA ILE A 39 0.06 -9.46 15.35
C ILE A 39 0.32 -10.98 15.49
N ALA A 40 -0.53 -11.70 16.21
CA ALA A 40 -0.37 -13.14 16.46
C ALA A 40 -0.15 -13.99 15.19
N PRO A 41 -0.89 -13.78 14.06
CA PRO A 41 -0.65 -14.54 12.84
C PRO A 41 0.74 -14.32 12.24
N MET A 42 1.33 -13.12 12.38
CA MET A 42 2.69 -12.82 11.90
C MET A 42 3.72 -13.64 12.68
N PHE A 43 3.62 -13.68 14.00
CA PHE A 43 4.50 -14.51 14.83
C PHE A 43 4.26 -16.00 14.58
N TRP A 44 3.00 -16.41 14.41
CA TRP A 44 2.65 -17.79 14.06
C TRP A 44 3.30 -18.21 12.74
N THR A 45 3.24 -17.38 11.72
CA THR A 45 3.90 -17.61 10.43
C THR A 45 5.42 -17.71 10.60
N LEU A 46 6.01 -16.77 11.35
CA LEU A 46 7.46 -16.72 11.57
C LEU A 46 8.01 -17.99 12.25
N TYR A 47 7.46 -18.41 13.39
CA TYR A 47 8.00 -19.59 14.06
C TYR A 47 7.66 -20.90 13.35
N ASN A 48 6.53 -20.96 12.61
CA ASN A 48 6.20 -22.15 11.82
C ASN A 48 7.05 -22.27 10.54
N SER A 49 7.52 -21.17 9.98
CA SER A 49 8.47 -21.21 8.86
C SER A 49 9.82 -21.86 9.23
N LEU A 50 10.13 -21.90 10.52
CA LEU A 50 11.35 -22.48 11.07
C LEU A 50 11.18 -23.94 11.57
N LYS A 51 10.07 -24.60 11.23
CA LYS A 51 9.82 -25.99 11.59
C LYS A 51 10.15 -26.97 10.48
N THR A 52 10.31 -28.24 10.85
CA THR A 52 10.21 -29.35 9.89
C THR A 52 8.74 -29.58 9.54
N MET A 53 8.46 -30.20 8.40
CA MET A 53 7.10 -30.60 8.03
C MET A 53 6.48 -31.52 9.07
N ARG A 54 7.27 -32.42 9.66
CA ARG A 54 6.83 -33.34 10.70
C ARG A 54 6.38 -32.59 11.95
N THR A 55 7.22 -31.71 12.49
CA THR A 55 6.91 -30.93 13.69
C THR A 55 5.70 -29.99 13.46
N TYR A 56 5.58 -29.45 12.27
CA TYR A 56 4.41 -28.64 11.91
C TYR A 56 3.11 -29.45 11.93
N ASN A 57 3.13 -30.68 11.38
CA ASN A 57 1.94 -31.55 11.32
C ASN A 57 1.58 -32.11 12.69
N GLU A 58 2.57 -32.35 13.55
CA GLU A 58 2.34 -32.86 14.93
C GLU A 58 1.69 -31.78 15.81
N ASP A 59 2.22 -30.54 15.79
CA ASP A 59 1.64 -29.41 16.53
C ASP A 59 2.04 -28.05 15.88
N PRO A 60 1.10 -27.40 15.17
CA PRO A 60 1.35 -26.08 14.60
C PRO A 60 1.52 -24.96 15.64
N PHE A 61 1.10 -25.15 16.89
CA PHE A 61 1.21 -24.15 17.94
C PHE A 61 2.44 -24.32 18.84
N PHE A 62 3.13 -25.44 18.74
CA PHE A 62 4.40 -25.65 19.44
C PHE A 62 5.45 -24.64 18.93
N ILE A 63 6.15 -23.97 19.86
CA ILE A 63 7.24 -23.04 19.52
C ILE A 63 8.57 -23.82 19.61
N PRO A 64 9.28 -24.01 18.48
CA PRO A 64 10.55 -24.75 18.49
C PRO A 64 11.62 -24.01 19.30
N SER A 65 12.46 -24.73 20.00
CA SER A 65 13.64 -24.17 20.63
C SER A 65 14.63 -23.69 19.55
N PHE A 66 15.51 -22.75 19.88
CA PHE A 66 16.49 -22.20 18.92
C PHE A 66 17.35 -23.25 18.23
N LYS A 67 17.63 -24.38 18.92
CA LYS A 67 18.40 -25.52 18.39
C LYS A 67 17.61 -26.38 17.40
N GLU A 68 16.30 -26.35 17.47
CA GLU A 68 15.39 -27.13 16.62
C GLU A 68 14.90 -26.34 15.41
N MET A 69 15.28 -25.05 15.31
CA MET A 69 14.90 -24.19 14.20
C MET A 69 15.58 -24.62 12.90
N MET A 70 14.75 -24.86 11.88
CA MET A 70 15.19 -25.27 10.53
C MET A 70 15.46 -24.05 9.65
N TRP A 71 16.64 -23.46 9.79
CA TRP A 71 17.09 -22.34 8.94
C TRP A 71 17.29 -22.77 7.48
N GLU A 72 17.51 -24.07 7.24
CA GLU A 72 17.60 -24.65 5.89
C GLU A 72 16.35 -24.38 5.03
N ASN A 73 15.17 -24.16 5.62
CA ASN A 73 13.98 -23.81 4.86
C ASN A 73 14.20 -22.51 4.06
N TYR A 74 14.96 -21.56 4.64
CA TYR A 74 15.30 -20.31 3.96
C TYR A 74 16.42 -20.48 2.93
N GLU A 75 17.30 -21.44 3.08
CA GLU A 75 18.32 -21.77 2.08
C GLU A 75 17.67 -22.45 0.87
N LYS A 76 16.81 -23.43 1.10
CA LYS A 76 16.14 -24.24 0.07
C LYS A 76 15.23 -23.40 -0.85
N ILE A 77 14.62 -22.33 -0.36
CA ILE A 77 13.77 -21.48 -1.20
C ILE A 77 14.58 -20.63 -2.20
N PHE A 78 15.91 -20.49 -2.00
CA PHE A 78 16.80 -19.84 -2.97
C PHE A 78 17.46 -20.84 -3.93
N ASP A 79 17.21 -22.15 -3.76
CA ASP A 79 17.74 -23.19 -4.61
C ASP A 79 16.85 -23.38 -5.85
N GLU A 80 17.39 -23.13 -7.04
CA GLU A 80 16.66 -23.21 -8.30
C GLU A 80 16.26 -24.64 -8.67
N ASP A 81 16.95 -25.66 -8.15
CA ASP A 81 16.57 -27.04 -8.35
C ASP A 81 15.30 -27.43 -7.56
N PHE A 82 14.96 -26.64 -6.56
CA PHE A 82 13.83 -26.89 -5.67
C PHE A 82 12.57 -26.12 -6.05
N ILE A 83 12.70 -24.91 -6.62
CA ILE A 83 11.59 -24.05 -6.99
C ILE A 83 11.76 -23.62 -8.46
N THR A 84 10.73 -23.83 -9.26
CA THR A 84 10.69 -23.55 -10.72
C THR A 84 11.01 -22.09 -11.07
N VAL A 85 10.91 -21.17 -10.10
CA VAL A 85 11.13 -19.73 -10.29
C VAL A 85 12.12 -19.23 -9.26
N SER A 86 13.20 -18.61 -9.72
CA SER A 86 14.20 -18.00 -8.84
C SER A 86 13.58 -16.89 -7.97
N ILE A 87 13.67 -17.03 -6.64
CA ILE A 87 13.19 -16.00 -5.69
C ILE A 87 13.86 -14.64 -5.89
N PRO A 88 15.20 -14.53 -6.09
CA PRO A 88 15.82 -13.25 -6.40
C PRO A 88 15.21 -12.56 -7.62
N PHE A 89 14.90 -13.32 -8.68
CA PHE A 89 14.24 -12.79 -9.86
C PHE A 89 12.81 -12.31 -9.56
N ALA A 90 12.04 -13.07 -8.78
CA ALA A 90 10.71 -12.68 -8.36
C ALA A 90 10.72 -11.43 -7.46
N ILE A 91 11.70 -11.30 -6.55
CA ILE A 91 11.89 -10.10 -5.72
C ILE A 91 12.21 -8.90 -6.63
N PHE A 92 13.15 -9.04 -7.56
CA PHE A 92 13.50 -7.98 -8.50
C PHE A 92 12.28 -7.53 -9.30
N ASN A 93 11.52 -8.46 -9.87
CA ASN A 93 10.30 -8.16 -10.62
C ASN A 93 9.28 -7.43 -9.75
N THR A 94 9.08 -7.86 -8.51
CA THR A 94 8.15 -7.22 -7.59
C THR A 94 8.56 -5.79 -7.26
N VAL A 95 9.86 -5.55 -7.02
CA VAL A 95 10.38 -4.20 -6.69
C VAL A 95 10.18 -3.24 -7.84
N TRP A 96 10.73 -3.53 -9.04
CA TRP A 96 10.65 -2.59 -10.14
C TRP A 96 9.21 -2.39 -10.65
N ARG A 97 8.40 -3.47 -10.66
CA ARG A 97 6.98 -3.41 -10.98
C ARG A 97 6.25 -2.50 -10.00
N THR A 98 6.32 -2.79 -8.71
CA THR A 98 5.55 -2.07 -7.69
C THR A 98 5.99 -0.61 -7.57
N VAL A 99 7.29 -0.36 -7.49
CA VAL A 99 7.80 1.02 -7.41
C VAL A 99 7.45 1.80 -8.67
N GLY A 100 7.69 1.22 -9.84
CA GLY A 100 7.41 1.87 -11.12
C GLY A 100 5.92 2.15 -11.32
N SER A 101 5.06 1.14 -11.13
CA SER A 101 3.62 1.29 -11.30
C SER A 101 3.02 2.29 -10.31
N VAL A 102 3.40 2.23 -9.03
CA VAL A 102 2.90 3.16 -8.02
C VAL A 102 3.39 4.58 -8.28
N ALA A 103 4.67 4.78 -8.62
CA ALA A 103 5.21 6.11 -8.92
C ALA A 103 4.50 6.74 -10.12
N ILE A 104 4.33 5.98 -11.21
CA ILE A 104 3.66 6.46 -12.43
C ILE A 104 2.18 6.74 -12.15
N SER A 105 1.48 5.81 -11.50
CA SER A 105 0.07 5.98 -11.15
C SER A 105 -0.14 7.21 -10.26
N MET A 106 0.65 7.38 -9.21
CA MET A 106 0.55 8.51 -8.30
C MET A 106 0.84 9.84 -8.99
N PHE A 107 1.81 9.86 -9.91
CA PHE A 107 2.10 11.06 -10.71
C PHE A 107 0.91 11.46 -11.57
N PHE A 108 0.37 10.53 -12.36
CA PHE A 108 -0.79 10.82 -13.21
C PHE A 108 -2.04 11.16 -12.39
N THR A 109 -2.26 10.46 -11.26
CA THR A 109 -3.38 10.75 -10.36
C THR A 109 -3.26 12.14 -9.73
N ALA A 110 -2.05 12.56 -9.33
CA ALA A 110 -1.82 13.91 -8.81
C ALA A 110 -2.08 14.99 -9.87
N CYS A 111 -1.60 14.77 -11.10
CA CYS A 111 -1.83 15.71 -12.21
C CYS A 111 -3.32 15.80 -12.57
N THR A 112 -3.99 14.66 -12.77
CA THR A 112 -5.40 14.63 -13.18
C THR A 112 -6.31 15.22 -12.10
N SER A 113 -6.13 14.82 -10.83
CA SER A 113 -6.92 15.36 -9.72
C SER A 113 -6.69 16.86 -9.48
N TYR A 114 -5.45 17.36 -9.68
CA TYR A 114 -5.14 18.79 -9.62
C TYR A 114 -5.88 19.57 -10.69
N VAL A 115 -5.78 19.13 -11.94
CA VAL A 115 -6.44 19.81 -13.06
C VAL A 115 -7.96 19.81 -12.86
N VAL A 116 -8.54 18.65 -12.54
CA VAL A 116 -9.98 18.54 -12.32
C VAL A 116 -10.45 19.39 -11.13
N CYS A 117 -9.66 19.48 -10.05
CA CYS A 117 -10.04 20.26 -8.87
C CYS A 117 -9.89 21.78 -9.09
N LYS A 118 -8.76 22.22 -9.67
CA LYS A 118 -8.39 23.65 -9.68
C LYS A 118 -8.89 24.40 -10.91
N TYR A 119 -9.07 23.70 -12.02
CA TYR A 119 -9.50 24.33 -13.29
C TYR A 119 -10.96 24.06 -13.67
N ALA A 120 -11.74 23.37 -12.83
CA ALA A 120 -13.16 23.09 -13.09
C ALA A 120 -14.03 24.36 -13.20
N HIS A 121 -13.60 25.48 -12.63
CA HIS A 121 -14.29 26.77 -12.76
C HIS A 121 -14.10 27.39 -14.15
N GLU A 122 -12.95 27.17 -14.78
CA GLU A 122 -12.67 27.63 -16.16
C GLU A 122 -13.27 26.66 -17.18
N PHE A 123 -13.11 25.34 -16.95
CA PHE A 123 -13.52 24.29 -17.86
C PHE A 123 -14.61 23.40 -17.22
N LYS A 124 -15.86 23.78 -17.35
CA LYS A 124 -17.00 23.09 -16.71
C LYS A 124 -17.12 21.60 -17.04
N TRP A 125 -16.57 21.15 -18.18
CA TRP A 125 -16.57 19.74 -18.56
C TRP A 125 -15.70 18.88 -17.63
N LEU A 126 -14.73 19.45 -16.89
CA LEU A 126 -13.94 18.74 -15.90
C LEU A 126 -14.79 18.18 -14.75
N ASN A 127 -15.93 18.81 -14.44
CA ASN A 127 -16.86 18.29 -13.44
C ASN A 127 -17.46 16.93 -13.86
N TRP A 128 -17.58 16.67 -15.16
CA TRP A 128 -18.02 15.37 -15.65
C TRP A 128 -16.98 14.28 -15.39
N ILE A 129 -15.70 14.62 -15.43
CA ILE A 129 -14.63 13.66 -15.07
C ILE A 129 -14.77 13.28 -13.60
N TYR A 130 -14.97 14.23 -12.70
CA TYR A 130 -15.19 13.95 -11.28
C TYR A 130 -16.43 13.05 -11.07
N ALA A 131 -17.55 13.41 -11.67
CA ALA A 131 -18.78 12.63 -11.59
C ALA A 131 -18.58 11.20 -12.14
N PHE A 132 -17.86 11.05 -13.25
CA PHE A 132 -17.52 9.76 -13.84
C PHE A 132 -16.66 8.89 -12.90
N VAL A 133 -15.64 9.47 -12.27
CA VAL A 133 -14.80 8.75 -11.28
C VAL A 133 -15.64 8.25 -10.12
N VAL A 134 -16.51 9.11 -9.56
CA VAL A 134 -17.40 8.70 -8.46
C VAL A 134 -18.34 7.58 -8.91
N THR A 135 -18.91 7.69 -10.11
CA THR A 135 -19.84 6.68 -10.65
C THR A 135 -19.15 5.32 -10.83
N ILE A 136 -17.94 5.29 -11.41
CA ILE A 136 -17.18 4.03 -11.59
C ILE A 136 -16.89 3.35 -10.25
N MET A 137 -16.66 4.10 -9.19
CA MET A 137 -16.38 3.52 -7.87
C MET A 137 -17.63 2.91 -7.21
N ILE A 138 -18.82 3.39 -7.56
CA ILE A 138 -20.08 2.91 -7.01
C ILE A 138 -20.61 1.70 -7.80
N VAL A 139 -20.43 1.72 -9.12
CA VAL A 139 -20.94 0.66 -10.00
C VAL A 139 -20.00 -0.56 -9.95
N PRO A 140 -20.47 -1.71 -9.46
CA PRO A 140 -19.66 -2.92 -9.47
C PRO A 140 -19.48 -3.42 -10.91
N VAL A 141 -18.26 -3.38 -11.41
CA VAL A 141 -17.93 -3.89 -12.77
C VAL A 141 -17.63 -5.38 -12.67
N LEU A 142 -18.66 -6.21 -12.84
CA LEU A 142 -18.52 -7.65 -12.89
C LEU A 142 -18.00 -8.08 -14.27
N GLY A 143 -17.07 -9.03 -14.32
CA GLY A 143 -16.53 -9.57 -15.58
C GLY A 143 -15.47 -8.71 -16.27
N SER A 144 -15.05 -7.61 -15.68
CA SER A 144 -13.99 -6.75 -16.23
C SER A 144 -12.67 -7.49 -16.45
N THR A 145 -12.37 -8.46 -15.60
CA THR A 145 -11.15 -9.28 -15.67
C THR A 145 -11.08 -10.10 -16.97
N ALA A 146 -12.20 -10.73 -17.36
CA ALA A 146 -12.26 -11.49 -18.60
C ALA A 146 -12.13 -10.59 -19.84
N ALA A 147 -12.80 -9.43 -19.81
CA ALA A 147 -12.68 -8.45 -20.90
C ALA A 147 -11.25 -7.88 -21.00
N ALA A 148 -10.63 -7.58 -19.88
CA ALA A 148 -9.24 -7.11 -19.83
C ALA A 148 -8.26 -8.18 -20.35
N TYR A 149 -8.49 -9.46 -20.01
CA TYR A 149 -7.69 -10.56 -20.56
C TYR A 149 -7.79 -10.60 -22.07
N GLU A 150 -9.00 -10.60 -22.61
CA GLU A 150 -9.24 -10.65 -24.07
C GLU A 150 -8.58 -9.47 -24.79
N ILE A 151 -8.72 -8.26 -24.24
CA ILE A 151 -8.12 -7.05 -24.81
C ILE A 151 -6.59 -7.14 -24.81
N ASN A 152 -5.99 -7.47 -23.67
CA ASN A 152 -4.54 -7.45 -23.52
C ASN A 152 -3.86 -8.61 -24.24
N HIS A 153 -4.47 -9.79 -24.26
CA HIS A 153 -3.86 -10.99 -24.82
C HIS A 153 -4.15 -11.12 -26.32
N ASN A 154 -5.42 -11.01 -26.74
CA ASN A 154 -5.83 -11.31 -28.09
C ASN A 154 -5.90 -10.06 -29.00
N ILE A 155 -6.35 -8.91 -28.48
CA ILE A 155 -6.52 -7.71 -29.31
C ILE A 155 -5.23 -6.90 -29.38
N LEU A 156 -4.65 -6.51 -28.22
CA LEU A 156 -3.46 -5.67 -28.16
C LEU A 156 -2.16 -6.46 -28.24
N GLN A 157 -2.18 -7.75 -27.93
CA GLN A 157 -1.03 -8.66 -27.93
C GLN A 157 0.16 -8.13 -27.10
N ILE A 158 -0.17 -7.57 -25.94
CA ILE A 158 0.80 -6.96 -25.02
C ILE A 158 1.15 -7.84 -23.82
N ALA A 159 0.61 -9.06 -23.76
CA ALA A 159 0.98 -10.05 -22.74
C ALA A 159 2.51 -10.30 -22.77
N ASN A 160 3.08 -10.55 -21.59
CA ASN A 160 4.52 -10.72 -21.36
C ASN A 160 5.42 -9.55 -21.79
N LYS A 161 4.84 -8.36 -21.98
CA LYS A 161 5.61 -7.14 -22.18
C LYS A 161 5.85 -6.43 -20.84
N PRO A 162 7.10 -6.30 -20.36
CA PRO A 162 7.37 -5.77 -19.01
C PRO A 162 6.75 -4.39 -18.73
N TRP A 163 6.68 -3.53 -19.76
CA TRP A 163 6.07 -2.21 -19.66
C TRP A 163 4.54 -2.24 -19.40
N LEU A 164 3.85 -3.38 -19.62
CA LEU A 164 2.43 -3.54 -19.30
C LEU A 164 2.15 -3.33 -17.82
N TYR A 165 3.05 -3.76 -16.94
CA TYR A 165 2.95 -3.53 -15.52
C TYR A 165 2.85 -2.04 -15.14
N TRP A 166 3.38 -1.15 -15.97
CA TRP A 166 3.34 0.28 -15.70
C TRP A 166 2.13 0.98 -16.33
N ILE A 167 1.71 0.53 -17.50
CA ILE A 167 0.58 1.15 -18.22
C ILE A 167 -0.76 0.82 -17.58
N GLY A 168 -0.99 -0.42 -17.16
CA GLY A 168 -2.25 -0.84 -16.56
C GLY A 168 -2.67 -0.01 -15.33
N TRP A 169 -1.71 0.61 -14.67
CA TRP A 169 -1.91 1.41 -13.45
C TRP A 169 -1.94 2.93 -13.68
N THR A 170 -1.78 3.40 -14.91
CA THR A 170 -1.71 4.83 -15.23
C THR A 170 -3.06 5.54 -15.32
N THR A 171 -4.15 4.87 -14.96
CA THR A 171 -5.50 5.41 -15.18
C THR A 171 -5.78 6.71 -14.41
N GLY A 172 -5.07 6.96 -13.31
CA GLY A 172 -5.28 8.16 -12.49
C GLY A 172 -6.71 8.30 -11.93
N ILE A 173 -7.49 7.22 -11.98
CA ILE A 173 -8.91 7.16 -11.63
C ILE A 173 -9.09 6.16 -10.49
N GLY A 174 -9.89 6.51 -9.47
CA GLY A 174 -10.19 5.62 -8.35
C GLY A 174 -10.06 6.30 -6.99
N PHE A 175 -9.88 5.51 -5.92
CA PHE A 175 -9.83 6.01 -4.54
C PHE A 175 -8.74 7.07 -4.34
N SER A 176 -7.54 6.84 -4.87
CA SER A 176 -6.42 7.79 -4.76
C SER A 176 -6.75 9.14 -5.42
N PHE A 177 -7.50 9.15 -6.53
CA PHE A 177 -7.95 10.38 -7.17
C PHE A 177 -8.86 11.18 -6.24
N LEU A 178 -9.86 10.57 -5.61
CA LEU A 178 -10.78 11.27 -4.71
C LEU A 178 -10.07 11.83 -3.48
N MET A 179 -9.12 11.08 -2.92
CA MET A 179 -8.33 11.55 -1.79
C MET A 179 -7.45 12.74 -2.14
N LEU A 180 -6.78 12.69 -3.30
CA LEU A 180 -5.97 13.83 -3.79
C LEU A 180 -6.85 15.01 -4.19
N TYR A 181 -7.98 14.77 -4.82
CA TYR A 181 -8.96 15.83 -5.14
C TYR A 181 -9.39 16.58 -3.88
N SER A 182 -9.74 15.86 -2.81
CA SER A 182 -10.09 16.45 -1.51
C SER A 182 -8.92 17.23 -0.89
N ALA A 183 -7.70 16.70 -1.00
CA ALA A 183 -6.51 17.40 -0.55
C ALA A 183 -6.27 18.70 -1.33
N TRP A 184 -6.41 18.68 -2.65
CA TRP A 184 -6.34 19.89 -3.49
C TRP A 184 -7.43 20.90 -3.14
N GLN A 185 -8.66 20.44 -2.89
CA GLN A 185 -9.77 21.30 -2.52
C GLN A 185 -9.52 22.06 -1.21
N SER A 186 -8.83 21.44 -0.26
CA SER A 186 -8.49 22.06 1.02
C SER A 186 -7.43 23.16 0.93
N LEU A 187 -6.66 23.23 -0.17
CA LEU A 187 -5.66 24.26 -0.38
C LEU A 187 -6.25 25.51 -1.01
N SER A 188 -5.93 26.67 -0.45
CA SER A 188 -6.35 27.95 -1.04
C SER A 188 -5.67 28.17 -2.39
N TRP A 189 -6.44 28.67 -3.38
CA TRP A 189 -5.91 29.06 -4.69
C TRP A 189 -4.98 30.27 -4.60
N SER A 190 -5.08 31.09 -3.54
CA SER A 190 -4.24 32.27 -3.33
C SER A 190 -2.73 31.99 -3.36
N TYR A 191 -2.31 30.77 -3.02
CA TYR A 191 -0.90 30.37 -3.15
C TYR A 191 -0.44 30.33 -4.63
N ALA A 192 -1.31 29.85 -5.50
CA ALA A 192 -1.05 29.82 -6.94
C ALA A 192 -1.09 31.25 -7.54
N GLU A 193 -2.09 32.06 -7.15
CA GLU A 193 -2.23 33.44 -7.60
C GLU A 193 -1.01 34.29 -7.23
N ALA A 194 -0.53 34.21 -5.99
CA ALA A 194 0.66 34.92 -5.56
C ALA A 194 1.89 34.53 -6.42
N ALA A 195 2.07 33.26 -6.70
CA ALA A 195 3.17 32.80 -7.54
C ALA A 195 3.04 33.24 -9.01
N PHE A 196 1.83 33.30 -9.55
CA PHE A 196 1.59 33.83 -10.88
C PHE A 196 1.90 35.34 -10.97
N MET A 197 1.61 36.08 -9.90
CA MET A 197 1.99 37.52 -9.83
C MET A 197 3.51 37.69 -9.81
N ASP A 198 4.25 36.72 -9.25
CA ASP A 198 5.72 36.69 -9.28
C ASP A 198 6.27 36.13 -10.63
N GLY A 199 5.41 35.88 -11.61
CA GLY A 199 5.81 35.44 -12.95
C GLY A 199 6.11 33.94 -13.06
N ALA A 200 5.65 33.10 -12.09
CA ALA A 200 5.81 31.66 -12.16
C ALA A 200 4.91 31.05 -13.24
N SER A 201 5.44 30.07 -14.00
CA SER A 201 4.65 29.27 -14.93
C SER A 201 3.78 28.24 -14.22
N ASN A 202 2.72 27.74 -14.89
CA ASN A 202 1.84 26.69 -14.36
C ASN A 202 2.61 25.46 -13.85
N PHE A 203 3.63 25.02 -14.57
CA PHE A 203 4.50 23.90 -14.13
C PHE A 203 5.23 24.23 -12.83
N ARG A 204 5.79 25.43 -12.72
CA ARG A 204 6.49 25.87 -11.51
C ARG A 204 5.55 25.96 -10.31
N VAL A 205 4.34 26.48 -10.50
CA VAL A 205 3.30 26.53 -9.47
C VAL A 205 2.92 25.12 -9.01
N PHE A 206 2.67 24.20 -9.96
CA PHE A 206 2.30 22.83 -9.63
C PHE A 206 3.43 22.10 -8.87
N PHE A 207 4.63 22.03 -9.43
CA PHE A 207 5.71 21.19 -8.87
C PHE A 207 6.37 21.79 -7.62
N ASN A 208 6.53 23.12 -7.58
CA ASN A 208 7.33 23.74 -6.54
C ASN A 208 6.49 24.28 -5.38
N ILE A 209 5.17 24.50 -5.57
CA ILE A 209 4.31 25.10 -4.56
C ILE A 209 3.19 24.14 -4.18
N MET A 210 2.32 23.77 -5.12
CA MET A 210 1.11 23.03 -4.80
C MET A 210 1.41 21.58 -4.41
N LEU A 211 2.20 20.85 -5.21
CA LEU A 211 2.51 19.44 -4.98
C LEU A 211 3.23 19.19 -3.63
N PRO A 212 4.23 19.99 -3.22
CA PRO A 212 4.84 19.85 -1.89
C PRO A 212 3.86 20.02 -0.72
N MET A 213 2.83 20.84 -0.88
CA MET A 213 1.84 21.07 0.17
C MET A 213 0.95 19.86 0.46
N ILE A 214 0.71 19.00 -0.55
CA ILE A 214 -0.03 17.74 -0.37
C ILE A 214 0.89 16.52 -0.17
N LYS A 215 2.20 16.72 -0.08
CA LYS A 215 3.17 15.63 0.13
C LYS A 215 2.76 14.64 1.22
N PRO A 216 2.20 15.06 2.37
CA PRO A 216 1.74 14.14 3.38
C PRO A 216 0.66 13.15 2.89
N VAL A 217 -0.37 13.64 2.20
CA VAL A 217 -1.43 12.80 1.64
C VAL A 217 -0.88 11.88 0.55
N LEU A 218 0.00 12.44 -0.29
CA LEU A 218 0.68 11.70 -1.35
C LEU A 218 1.52 10.55 -0.79
N SER A 219 2.25 10.78 0.30
CA SER A 219 3.03 9.74 0.97
C SER A 219 2.16 8.64 1.57
N ALA A 220 1.03 8.99 2.19
CA ALA A 220 0.10 8.00 2.73
C ALA A 220 -0.49 7.12 1.63
N LEU A 221 -0.92 7.72 0.52
CA LEU A 221 -1.44 6.99 -0.64
C LEU A 221 -0.36 6.15 -1.32
N PHE A 222 0.90 6.64 -1.39
CA PHE A 222 2.02 5.85 -1.89
C PHE A 222 2.17 4.55 -1.11
N VAL A 223 2.18 4.61 0.22
CA VAL A 223 2.31 3.41 1.07
C VAL A 223 1.14 2.45 0.85
N MET A 224 -0.09 2.96 0.81
CA MET A 224 -1.28 2.12 0.58
C MET A 224 -1.21 1.40 -0.77
N ASN A 225 -0.88 2.12 -1.84
CA ASN A 225 -0.76 1.54 -3.17
C ASN A 225 0.46 0.61 -3.27
N PHE A 226 1.57 0.92 -2.59
CA PHE A 226 2.74 0.06 -2.53
C PHE A 226 2.41 -1.29 -1.89
N ILE A 227 1.73 -1.31 -0.74
CA ILE A 227 1.34 -2.55 -0.06
C ILE A 227 0.41 -3.39 -0.95
N GLY A 228 -0.58 -2.75 -1.59
CA GLY A 228 -1.47 -3.43 -2.54
C GLY A 228 -0.72 -4.00 -3.74
N GLY A 229 0.13 -3.21 -4.38
CA GLY A 229 0.93 -3.64 -5.52
C GLY A 229 1.97 -4.72 -5.19
N TRP A 230 2.51 -4.71 -3.96
CA TRP A 230 3.46 -5.73 -3.51
C TRP A 230 2.86 -7.13 -3.44
N SER A 231 1.59 -7.21 -3.03
CA SER A 231 0.86 -8.48 -2.88
C SER A 231 0.12 -8.93 -4.14
N GLU A 232 0.19 -8.14 -5.22
CA GLU A 232 -0.52 -8.43 -6.45
C GLU A 232 0.08 -9.64 -7.18
N TYR A 233 -0.76 -10.62 -7.51
CA TYR A 233 -0.37 -11.85 -8.20
C TYR A 233 -1.24 -12.19 -9.40
N MET A 234 -2.47 -11.67 -9.45
CA MET A 234 -3.43 -12.00 -10.48
C MET A 234 -2.99 -11.51 -11.86
N GLU A 235 -2.39 -10.32 -11.91
CA GLU A 235 -1.88 -9.75 -13.16
C GLU A 235 -0.74 -10.62 -13.74
N THR A 236 0.11 -11.17 -12.86
CA THR A 236 1.16 -12.11 -13.27
C THR A 236 0.55 -13.39 -13.86
N ILE A 237 -0.45 -13.98 -13.21
CA ILE A 237 -1.14 -15.18 -13.70
C ILE A 237 -1.80 -14.94 -15.07
N MET A 238 -2.39 -13.78 -15.25
CA MET A 238 -3.20 -13.50 -16.44
C MET A 238 -2.40 -13.04 -17.64
N TYR A 239 -1.32 -12.28 -17.43
CA TYR A 239 -0.66 -11.57 -18.53
C TYR A 239 0.86 -11.67 -18.55
N MET A 240 1.49 -12.07 -17.43
CA MET A 240 2.92 -11.86 -17.19
C MET A 240 3.61 -13.10 -16.61
N ASP A 241 3.29 -14.27 -17.13
CA ASP A 241 3.81 -15.55 -16.65
C ASP A 241 5.34 -15.70 -16.81
N GLU A 242 5.94 -15.01 -17.79
CA GLU A 242 7.40 -14.94 -17.93
C GLU A 242 8.09 -13.98 -16.92
N TRP A 243 7.30 -13.17 -16.21
CA TRP A 243 7.80 -12.16 -15.25
C TRP A 243 7.21 -12.37 -13.86
N PRO A 244 7.46 -13.54 -13.25
CA PRO A 244 6.85 -13.89 -11.97
C PRO A 244 7.23 -12.90 -10.88
N THR A 245 6.22 -12.56 -10.04
CA THR A 245 6.37 -11.71 -8.87
C THR A 245 6.42 -12.54 -7.60
N LEU A 246 6.83 -11.93 -6.48
CA LEU A 246 6.85 -12.59 -5.18
C LEU A 246 5.42 -12.96 -4.72
N GLY A 247 4.41 -12.11 -5.03
CA GLY A 247 3.01 -12.43 -4.81
C GLY A 247 2.56 -13.68 -5.57
N TYR A 248 2.98 -13.81 -6.83
CA TYR A 248 2.75 -15.01 -7.62
C TYR A 248 3.42 -16.26 -7.02
N MET A 249 4.66 -16.11 -6.52
CA MET A 249 5.38 -17.20 -5.85
C MET A 249 4.62 -17.70 -4.62
N VAL A 250 4.15 -16.78 -3.77
CA VAL A 250 3.33 -17.13 -2.60
C VAL A 250 2.08 -17.89 -3.03
N TYR A 251 1.38 -17.44 -4.06
CA TYR A 251 0.19 -18.12 -4.60
C TYR A 251 0.52 -19.51 -5.16
N SER A 252 1.58 -19.63 -5.96
CA SER A 252 2.02 -20.89 -6.57
C SER A 252 2.41 -21.93 -5.52
N LEU A 253 3.20 -21.53 -4.52
CA LEU A 253 3.61 -22.43 -3.43
C LEU A 253 2.45 -22.82 -2.52
N GLN A 254 1.45 -21.97 -2.34
CA GLN A 254 0.24 -22.32 -1.61
C GLN A 254 -0.48 -23.52 -2.27
N SER A 255 -0.66 -23.46 -3.58
CA SER A 255 -1.31 -24.55 -4.33
C SER A 255 -0.48 -25.85 -4.34
N GLN A 256 0.83 -25.75 -4.16
CA GLN A 256 1.78 -26.86 -4.16
C GLN A 256 2.30 -27.21 -2.75
N SER A 257 1.70 -26.65 -1.69
CA SER A 257 2.16 -26.82 -0.30
C SER A 257 2.14 -28.28 0.18
N GLN A 258 1.36 -29.14 -0.46
CA GLN A 258 1.35 -30.58 -0.19
C GLN A 258 2.68 -31.27 -0.63
N TYR A 259 3.38 -30.72 -1.62
CA TYR A 259 4.65 -31.26 -2.14
C TYR A 259 5.86 -30.66 -1.41
N PHE A 260 5.88 -29.34 -1.27
CA PHE A 260 7.01 -28.61 -0.68
C PHE A 260 6.97 -28.52 0.85
N GLY A 261 5.79 -28.68 1.43
CA GLY A 261 5.56 -28.54 2.87
C GLY A 261 5.16 -27.13 3.31
N MET A 262 4.27 -27.08 4.29
CA MET A 262 3.75 -25.81 4.80
C MET A 262 4.84 -24.90 5.38
N PRO A 263 5.86 -25.39 6.14
CA PRO A 263 6.90 -24.51 6.66
C PRO A 263 7.68 -23.76 5.58
N MET A 264 7.92 -24.39 4.44
CA MET A 264 8.61 -23.76 3.32
C MET A 264 7.76 -22.68 2.65
N TYR A 265 6.48 -22.93 2.44
CA TYR A 265 5.52 -21.91 1.99
C TYR A 265 5.50 -20.71 2.95
N LEU A 266 5.47 -20.96 4.26
CA LEU A 266 5.50 -19.91 5.27
C LEU A 266 6.81 -19.10 5.24
N SER A 267 7.94 -19.71 4.88
CA SER A 267 9.23 -19.01 4.73
C SER A 267 9.17 -17.96 3.61
N VAL A 268 8.53 -18.26 2.48
CA VAL A 268 8.34 -17.28 1.38
C VAL A 268 7.41 -16.15 1.82
N ILE A 269 6.36 -16.45 2.59
CA ILE A 269 5.50 -15.40 3.17
C ILE A 269 6.31 -14.48 4.06
N VAL A 270 7.16 -15.02 4.95
CA VAL A 270 8.01 -14.19 5.84
C VAL A 270 8.92 -13.26 5.03
N ILE A 271 9.57 -13.77 3.97
CA ILE A 271 10.38 -12.92 3.07
C ILE A 271 9.53 -11.83 2.43
N SER A 272 8.32 -12.17 1.98
CA SER A 272 7.40 -11.21 1.38
C SER A 272 6.93 -10.12 2.35
N MET A 273 6.86 -10.41 3.65
CA MET A 273 6.45 -9.45 4.68
C MET A 273 7.53 -8.40 4.99
N ILE A 274 8.81 -8.71 4.79
CA ILE A 274 9.93 -7.83 5.17
C ILE A 274 9.85 -6.46 4.48
N PRO A 275 9.77 -6.34 3.13
CA PRO A 275 9.77 -5.05 2.48
C PRO A 275 8.54 -4.20 2.79
N THR A 276 7.35 -4.81 2.90
CA THR A 276 6.13 -4.08 3.27
C THR A 276 6.21 -3.53 4.69
N THR A 277 6.78 -4.29 5.62
CA THR A 277 7.02 -3.85 6.99
C THR A 277 8.02 -2.70 7.03
N ILE A 278 9.13 -2.78 6.28
CA ILE A 278 10.13 -1.70 6.19
C ILE A 278 9.50 -0.42 5.66
N VAL A 279 8.73 -0.50 4.58
CA VAL A 279 8.05 0.66 4.00
C VAL A 279 7.04 1.24 4.99
N PHE A 280 6.23 0.41 5.65
CA PHE A 280 5.29 0.89 6.66
C PHE A 280 6.00 1.62 7.82
N VAL A 281 7.05 1.04 8.39
CA VAL A 281 7.84 1.65 9.49
C VAL A 281 8.47 2.97 9.05
N ALA A 282 9.01 3.04 7.84
CA ALA A 282 9.62 4.27 7.31
C ALA A 282 8.60 5.42 7.14
N PHE A 283 7.35 5.12 6.82
CA PHE A 283 6.32 6.12 6.54
C PHE A 283 5.26 6.29 7.65
N GLN A 284 5.28 5.49 8.71
CA GLN A 284 4.27 5.50 9.78
C GLN A 284 4.03 6.88 10.39
N GLU A 285 5.08 7.66 10.65
CA GLU A 285 4.93 9.02 11.22
C GLU A 285 4.20 9.96 10.25
N THR A 286 4.47 9.84 8.95
CA THR A 286 3.82 10.67 7.94
C THR A 286 2.34 10.33 7.83
N ILE A 287 2.00 9.04 7.91
CA ILE A 287 0.61 8.56 7.91
C ILE A 287 -0.12 9.07 9.15
N MET A 288 0.46 8.89 10.33
CA MET A 288 -0.16 9.27 11.61
C MET A 288 -0.39 10.78 11.74
N LYS A 289 0.58 11.61 11.34
CA LYS A 289 0.45 13.08 11.40
C LYS A 289 -0.73 13.60 10.57
N ASN A 290 -1.07 12.93 9.47
CA ASN A 290 -2.13 13.38 8.58
C ASN A 290 -3.53 12.93 9.03
N VAL A 291 -3.64 11.77 9.67
CA VAL A 291 -4.90 11.30 10.26
C VAL A 291 -5.35 12.26 11.38
N THR A 292 -4.40 12.78 12.17
CA THR A 292 -4.71 13.70 13.29
C THR A 292 -5.01 15.13 12.85
N THR A 293 -4.43 15.62 11.76
CA THR A 293 -4.67 17.00 11.27
C THR A 293 -5.89 17.14 10.38
N GLY A 294 -6.35 16.07 9.72
CA GLY A 294 -7.56 16.07 8.90
C GLY A 294 -8.88 16.08 9.69
N GLY A 295 -8.85 15.76 10.98
CA GLY A 295 -10.03 15.68 11.85
C GLY A 295 -10.36 16.90 12.71
N LEU A 296 -9.53 17.96 12.70
CA LEU A 296 -9.66 19.09 13.63
C LEU A 296 -9.67 20.46 12.94
N LYS A 297 -10.38 20.61 11.83
CA LYS A 297 -10.80 21.92 11.32
C LYS A 297 -12.29 21.86 11.01
N GLY A 298 -13.07 21.82 12.05
CA GLY A 298 -14.46 22.19 12.12
C GLY A 298 -14.57 23.45 12.98
#